data_33a286eef6a619390ffef734e563598d
#
_entry.id   33a286eef6a619390ffef734e563598d
#
_cell.length_a   1.000
_cell.length_b   1.000
_cell.length_c   1.000
_cell.angle_alpha   90.00
_cell.angle_beta   90.00
_cell.angle_gamma   90.00
#
_symmetry.space_group_name_H-M   'P 1'
#
loop_
_entity.id
_entity.type
_entity.pdbx_description
1 polymer ?
#
loop_
_entity_poly.entity_id
_entity_poly.type
_entity_poly.pdbx_seq_one_letter_code
_entity_poly.pdbx_strand_id
1 'polypeptide(L)'
;MANNVSRDVPQDQSSVAQARKPWYAFATVAAGRFVRFASRVTKHGGSALPGKVVEKIDPGFLTRTLGQLPLGVVLVSGTNGKTTTTRMGASMLSDLGLKVFTNPTGSNFVRGVVSALLTEVTLGGKLDADSAVLELDEAYAVHFVKQVKPRYALLLN
;
A
#
# COMPACT_ATOMS: atom_id res chain seq x y z
N MET A 1 6.29 -34.30 -29.06
CA MET A 1 7.12 -34.27 -27.83
C MET A 1 6.98 -32.87 -27.24
N ALA A 2 6.14 -32.75 -26.24
CA ALA A 2 5.86 -31.48 -25.57
C ALA A 2 6.78 -31.38 -24.33
N ASN A 3 7.74 -30.46 -24.37
CA ASN A 3 8.62 -30.18 -23.23
C ASN A 3 7.84 -29.42 -22.19
N ASN A 4 7.54 -30.12 -21.09
CA ASN A 4 6.98 -29.59 -19.87
C ASN A 4 8.12 -28.88 -19.10
N VAL A 5 8.24 -27.56 -19.28
CA VAL A 5 9.14 -26.75 -18.48
C VAL A 5 8.46 -26.48 -17.15
N SER A 6 8.69 -27.35 -16.17
CA SER A 6 8.38 -27.08 -14.76
C SER A 6 9.19 -25.89 -14.29
N ARG A 7 8.55 -24.73 -14.13
CA ARG A 7 9.14 -23.56 -13.50
C ARG A 7 9.15 -23.80 -12.01
N ASP A 8 10.27 -24.26 -11.49
CA ASP A 8 10.56 -24.21 -10.07
C ASP A 8 10.66 -22.75 -9.63
N VAL A 9 9.56 -22.24 -9.10
CA VAL A 9 9.57 -20.95 -8.37
C VAL A 9 10.14 -21.26 -6.99
N PRO A 10 11.27 -20.65 -6.59
CA PRO A 10 11.80 -20.86 -5.25
C PRO A 10 10.76 -20.41 -4.22
N GLN A 11 10.23 -21.35 -3.47
CA GLN A 11 9.34 -21.11 -2.35
C GLN A 11 10.15 -20.74 -1.09
N ASP A 12 10.86 -19.63 -1.12
CA ASP A 12 11.42 -19.06 0.10
C ASP A 12 10.61 -17.83 0.54
N GLN A 13 9.36 -18.07 0.93
CA GLN A 13 8.50 -17.08 1.57
C GLN A 13 8.02 -17.51 2.97
N SER A 14 8.73 -18.44 3.61
CA SER A 14 8.33 -18.94 4.94
C SER A 14 8.73 -18.04 6.12
N SER A 15 9.26 -16.84 5.89
CA SER A 15 9.72 -15.94 6.96
C SER A 15 9.07 -14.56 7.01
N VAL A 16 8.01 -14.30 6.26
CA VAL A 16 7.16 -13.16 6.61
C VAL A 16 6.31 -13.62 7.78
N ALA A 17 6.86 -13.46 8.99
CA ALA A 17 6.14 -13.68 10.22
C ALA A 17 4.78 -12.99 10.08
N GLN A 18 3.70 -13.78 10.06
CA GLN A 18 2.33 -13.28 10.18
C GLN A 18 2.29 -12.48 11.48
N ALA A 19 2.52 -11.18 11.37
CA ALA A 19 2.46 -10.26 12.50
C ALA A 19 1.06 -10.42 13.10
N ARG A 20 0.96 -11.05 14.27
CA ARG A 20 -0.28 -11.28 14.98
C ARG A 20 -1.05 -9.97 14.99
N LYS A 21 -2.27 -9.97 14.49
CA LYS A 21 -3.14 -8.79 14.51
C LYS A 21 -3.32 -8.39 15.97
N PRO A 22 -2.81 -7.23 16.40
CA PRO A 22 -3.02 -6.81 17.77
C PRO A 22 -4.53 -6.60 17.99
N TRP A 23 -5.03 -6.89 19.17
CA TRP A 23 -6.44 -6.74 19.52
C TRP A 23 -6.99 -5.32 19.24
N TYR A 24 -6.12 -4.30 19.22
CA TYR A 24 -6.48 -2.92 18.92
C TYR A 24 -6.50 -2.59 17.40
N ALA A 25 -6.26 -3.56 16.52
CA ALA A 25 -6.28 -3.31 15.07
C ALA A 25 -7.64 -2.79 14.56
N PHE A 26 -8.74 -3.23 15.19
CA PHE A 26 -10.08 -2.69 14.91
C PHE A 26 -10.20 -1.22 15.31
N ALA A 27 -9.66 -0.86 16.47
CA ALA A 27 -9.66 0.51 16.95
C ALA A 27 -8.85 1.44 16.06
N THR A 28 -7.73 0.96 15.50
CA THR A 28 -6.89 1.72 14.58
C THR A 28 -7.67 2.14 13.33
N VAL A 29 -8.34 1.20 12.68
CA VAL A 29 -9.11 1.48 11.46
C VAL A 29 -10.30 2.38 11.76
N ALA A 30 -11.03 2.12 12.85
CA ALA A 30 -12.16 2.94 13.28
C ALA A 30 -11.73 4.38 13.60
N ALA A 31 -10.65 4.56 14.37
CA ALA A 31 -10.11 5.87 14.72
C ALA A 31 -9.63 6.63 13.46
N GLY A 32 -8.91 5.97 12.55
CA GLY A 32 -8.45 6.57 11.31
C GLY A 32 -9.61 7.01 10.41
N ARG A 33 -10.67 6.20 10.31
CA ARG A 33 -11.90 6.56 9.56
C ARG A 33 -12.64 7.73 10.20
N PHE A 34 -12.73 7.75 11.51
CA PHE A 34 -13.36 8.85 12.26
C PHE A 34 -12.60 10.17 12.03
N VAL A 35 -11.27 10.17 12.16
CA VAL A 35 -10.44 11.34 11.87
C VAL A 35 -10.61 11.80 10.43
N ARG A 36 -10.70 10.87 9.48
CA ARG A 36 -10.92 11.21 8.07
C ARG A 36 -12.30 11.83 7.85
N PHE A 37 -13.34 11.32 8.48
CA PHE A 37 -14.68 11.90 8.42
C PHE A 37 -14.68 13.33 9.02
N ALA A 38 -14.11 13.50 10.21
CA ALA A 38 -14.00 14.79 10.86
C ALA A 38 -13.19 15.81 10.02
N SER A 39 -12.08 15.38 9.40
CA SER A 39 -11.28 16.27 8.54
C SER A 39 -11.98 16.69 7.24
N ARG A 40 -12.88 15.86 6.71
CA ARG A 40 -13.74 16.23 5.57
C ARG A 40 -14.78 17.28 5.95
N VAL A 41 -15.40 17.13 7.13
CA VAL A 41 -16.43 18.04 7.62
C VAL A 41 -15.85 19.42 7.93
N THR A 42 -14.64 19.48 8.49
CA THR A 42 -14.00 20.74 8.90
C THR A 42 -13.29 21.48 7.78
N LYS A 43 -13.26 20.97 6.54
CA LYS A 43 -12.55 21.56 5.39
C LYS A 43 -11.06 21.90 5.64
N HIS A 44 -10.48 21.50 6.78
CA HIS A 44 -9.14 21.89 7.23
C HIS A 44 -8.11 20.77 7.16
N GLY A 45 -8.39 19.67 6.47
CA GLY A 45 -7.49 18.53 6.50
C GLY A 45 -7.02 18.07 5.14
N GLY A 46 -5.76 18.26 4.82
CA GLY A 46 -5.11 17.53 3.75
C GLY A 46 -5.18 16.02 4.01
N SER A 47 -4.98 15.21 2.97
CA SER A 47 -4.98 13.73 2.99
C SER A 47 -4.01 13.09 4.03
N ALA A 48 -3.12 13.89 4.62
CA ALA A 48 -2.07 13.45 5.54
C ALA A 48 -2.52 13.26 7.00
N LEU A 49 -3.56 13.98 7.47
CA LEU A 49 -3.94 13.95 8.89
C LEU A 49 -4.39 12.57 9.38
N PRO A 50 -5.26 11.83 8.68
CA PRO A 50 -5.64 10.49 9.10
C PRO A 50 -4.44 9.54 9.16
N GLY A 51 -3.54 9.63 8.19
CA GLY A 51 -2.31 8.83 8.16
C GLY A 51 -1.38 9.13 9.33
N LYS A 52 -1.24 10.42 9.72
CA LYS A 52 -0.42 10.82 10.88
C LYS A 52 -0.96 10.26 12.20
N VAL A 53 -2.28 10.27 12.36
CA VAL A 53 -2.92 9.72 13.56
C VAL A 53 -2.70 8.21 13.64
N VAL A 54 -2.93 7.49 12.53
CA VAL A 54 -2.74 6.04 12.48
C VAL A 54 -1.29 5.66 12.69
N GLU A 55 -0.34 6.35 12.07
CA GLU A 55 1.10 6.13 12.26
C GLU A 55 1.52 6.23 13.73
N LYS A 56 0.89 7.14 14.49
CA LYS A 56 1.16 7.31 15.92
C LYS A 56 0.50 6.23 16.78
N ILE A 57 -0.71 5.78 16.43
CA ILE A 57 -1.46 4.77 17.20
C ILE A 57 -0.96 3.36 16.87
N ASP A 58 -0.67 3.11 15.60
CA ASP A 58 -0.28 1.79 15.09
C ASP A 58 0.82 1.91 14.02
N PRO A 59 2.08 2.05 14.43
CA PRO A 59 3.22 2.17 13.49
C PRO A 59 3.35 0.98 12.53
N GLY A 60 2.83 -0.19 12.91
CA GLY A 60 2.86 -1.41 12.10
C GLY A 60 1.73 -1.54 11.09
N PHE A 61 0.77 -0.60 11.05
CA PHE A 61 -0.41 -0.68 10.18
C PHE A 61 -0.04 -0.84 8.71
N LEU A 62 0.86 0.01 8.20
CA LEU A 62 1.30 0.00 6.80
C LEU A 62 1.93 -1.34 6.41
N THR A 63 2.92 -1.78 7.17
CA THR A 63 3.67 -3.04 6.94
C THR A 63 2.73 -4.24 6.98
N ARG A 64 1.87 -4.30 7.98
CA ARG A 64 0.92 -5.38 8.19
C ARG A 64 -0.15 -5.45 7.10
N THR A 65 -0.63 -4.29 6.64
CA THR A 65 -1.68 -4.21 5.63
C THR A 65 -1.13 -4.56 4.24
N LEU A 66 0.00 -3.99 3.85
CA LEU A 66 0.62 -4.30 2.56
C LEU A 66 1.27 -5.69 2.52
N GLY A 67 1.68 -6.21 3.67
CA GLY A 67 2.18 -7.58 3.80
C GLY A 67 1.14 -8.68 3.57
N GLN A 68 -0.16 -8.33 3.47
CA GLN A 68 -1.23 -9.27 3.12
C GLN A 68 -1.32 -9.57 1.61
N LEU A 69 -0.69 -8.73 0.78
CA LEU A 69 -0.82 -8.81 -0.67
C LEU A 69 -0.03 -10.00 -1.23
N PRO A 70 -0.69 -10.97 -1.88
CA PRO A 70 -0.01 -12.17 -2.38
C PRO A 70 1.03 -11.88 -3.45
N LEU A 71 0.81 -10.85 -4.27
CA LEU A 71 1.74 -10.44 -5.32
C LEU A 71 2.65 -9.27 -4.88
N GLY A 72 2.47 -8.78 -3.64
CA GLY A 72 3.31 -7.76 -3.06
C GLY A 72 3.07 -6.35 -3.62
N VAL A 73 4.08 -5.51 -3.48
CA VAL A 73 4.02 -4.08 -3.82
C VAL A 73 4.96 -3.77 -4.98
N VAL A 74 4.47 -3.00 -5.94
CA VAL A 74 5.25 -2.31 -6.97
C VAL A 74 5.35 -0.84 -6.56
N LEU A 75 6.56 -0.36 -6.38
CA LEU A 75 6.85 1.04 -6.07
C LEU A 75 7.24 1.79 -7.33
N VAL A 76 6.59 2.91 -7.61
CA VAL A 76 6.95 3.84 -8.68
C VAL A 76 7.44 5.13 -8.05
N SER A 77 8.69 5.50 -8.31
CA SER A 77 9.32 6.71 -7.80
C SER A 77 10.13 7.40 -8.89
N GLY A 78 10.47 8.66 -8.70
CA GLY A 78 11.22 9.46 -9.65
C GLY A 78 10.65 10.86 -9.79
N THR A 79 11.29 11.67 -10.64
CA THR A 79 10.95 13.09 -10.80
C THR A 79 9.71 13.27 -11.69
N ASN A 80 9.69 12.64 -12.85
CA ASN A 80 8.64 12.79 -13.86
C ASN A 80 7.95 11.46 -14.19
N GLY A 81 6.70 11.52 -14.65
CA GLY A 81 5.98 10.37 -15.17
C GLY A 81 5.39 9.41 -14.13
N LYS A 82 5.64 9.61 -12.82
CA LYS A 82 5.17 8.71 -11.75
C LYS A 82 3.70 8.35 -11.85
N THR A 83 2.83 9.35 -11.89
CA THR A 83 1.37 9.17 -11.90
C THR A 83 0.90 8.40 -13.14
N THR A 84 1.45 8.73 -14.30
CA THR A 84 1.10 8.05 -15.56
C THR A 84 1.54 6.59 -15.50
N THR A 85 2.78 6.34 -15.11
CA THR A 85 3.34 4.98 -15.00
C THR A 85 2.58 4.14 -13.97
N THR A 86 2.24 4.72 -12.82
CA THR A 86 1.44 4.05 -11.78
C THR A 86 0.07 3.65 -12.32
N ARG A 87 -0.63 4.57 -13.01
CA ARG A 87 -1.94 4.28 -13.60
C ARG A 87 -1.86 3.22 -14.70
N MET A 88 -0.87 3.33 -15.57
CA MET A 88 -0.66 2.32 -16.62
C MET A 88 -0.38 0.93 -16.01
N GLY A 89 0.53 0.84 -15.05
CA GLY A 89 0.84 -0.41 -14.38
C GLY A 89 -0.37 -1.01 -13.65
N ALA A 90 -1.14 -0.17 -12.94
CA ALA A 90 -2.36 -0.62 -12.28
C ALA A 90 -3.41 -1.11 -13.27
N SER A 91 -3.62 -0.39 -14.39
CA SER A 91 -4.56 -0.79 -15.45
C SER A 91 -4.16 -2.12 -16.07
N MET A 92 -2.88 -2.27 -16.45
CA MET A 92 -2.38 -3.50 -17.06
C MET A 92 -2.57 -4.73 -16.14
N LEU A 93 -2.30 -4.58 -14.83
CA LEU A 93 -2.54 -5.65 -13.86
C LEU A 93 -4.04 -5.93 -13.69
N SER A 94 -4.88 -4.89 -13.70
CA SER A 94 -6.33 -5.05 -13.62
C SER A 94 -6.90 -5.74 -14.85
N ASP A 95 -6.39 -5.45 -16.04
CA ASP A 95 -6.78 -6.10 -17.29
C ASP A 95 -6.43 -7.60 -17.31
N LEU A 96 -5.43 -7.99 -16.50
CA LEU A 96 -5.09 -9.40 -16.25
C LEU A 96 -5.99 -10.05 -15.17
N GLY A 97 -7.02 -9.35 -14.69
CA GLY A 97 -7.98 -9.86 -13.71
C GLY A 97 -7.54 -9.71 -12.26
N LEU A 98 -6.46 -8.97 -11.97
CA LEU A 98 -5.97 -8.75 -10.61
C LEU A 98 -6.67 -7.57 -9.94
N LYS A 99 -6.92 -7.68 -8.64
CA LYS A 99 -7.35 -6.55 -7.81
C LYS A 99 -6.15 -5.74 -7.40
N VAL A 100 -6.08 -4.50 -7.85
CA VAL A 100 -4.93 -3.62 -7.63
C VAL A 100 -5.29 -2.44 -6.74
N PHE A 101 -4.56 -2.30 -5.64
CA PHE A 101 -4.62 -1.09 -4.81
C PHE A 101 -3.64 -0.04 -5.35
N THR A 102 -4.06 1.22 -5.39
CA THR A 102 -3.19 2.36 -5.73
C THR A 102 -3.51 3.55 -4.85
N ASN A 103 -2.53 4.39 -4.56
CA ASN A 103 -2.76 5.63 -3.83
C ASN A 103 -3.27 6.73 -4.79
N PRO A 104 -4.19 7.60 -4.33
CA PRO A 104 -4.69 8.71 -5.14
C PRO A 104 -3.57 9.67 -5.56
N THR A 105 -3.72 10.27 -6.74
CA THR A 105 -2.83 11.34 -7.22
C THR A 105 -2.66 12.45 -6.17
N GLY A 106 -1.42 12.88 -5.95
CA GLY A 106 -1.08 13.88 -4.93
C GLY A 106 -0.94 13.32 -3.51
N SER A 107 -1.14 12.00 -3.31
CA SER A 107 -0.89 11.31 -2.04
C SER A 107 0.43 10.52 -2.09
N ASN A 108 1.46 11.12 -2.66
CA ASN A 108 2.77 10.55 -2.98
C ASN A 108 3.76 10.50 -1.79
N PHE A 109 3.24 10.56 -0.59
CA PHE A 109 3.97 10.45 0.68
C PHE A 109 3.37 9.32 1.54
N VAL A 110 4.16 8.75 2.44
CA VAL A 110 3.79 7.55 3.24
C VAL A 110 2.44 7.71 3.95
N ARG A 111 2.20 8.86 4.57
CA ARG A 111 0.93 9.15 5.26
C ARG A 111 -0.26 9.20 4.30
N GLY A 112 -0.04 9.59 3.05
CA GLY A 112 -1.04 9.56 1.99
C GLY A 112 -1.44 8.13 1.65
N VAL A 113 -0.47 7.23 1.53
CA VAL A 113 -0.72 5.80 1.33
C VAL A 113 -1.50 5.21 2.50
N VAL A 114 -1.12 5.51 3.75
CA VAL A 114 -1.87 5.06 4.93
C VAL A 114 -3.30 5.57 4.91
N SER A 115 -3.51 6.84 4.56
CA SER A 115 -4.85 7.44 4.46
C SER A 115 -5.70 6.79 3.36
N ALA A 116 -5.09 6.41 2.24
CA ALA A 116 -5.76 5.68 1.17
C ALA A 116 -6.13 4.25 1.62
N LEU A 117 -5.21 3.54 2.25
CA LEU A 117 -5.47 2.20 2.80
C LEU A 117 -6.65 2.18 3.77
N LEU A 118 -6.79 3.21 4.62
CA LEU A 118 -7.91 3.30 5.57
C LEU A 118 -9.29 3.33 4.91
N THR A 119 -9.39 3.68 3.63
CA THR A 119 -10.65 3.62 2.90
C THR A 119 -10.96 2.25 2.33
N GLU A 120 -9.92 1.52 1.98
CA GLU A 120 -10.04 0.25 1.27
C GLU A 120 -10.08 -0.96 2.23
N VAL A 121 -9.37 -0.87 3.37
CA VAL A 121 -9.36 -1.98 4.33
C VAL A 121 -10.72 -2.15 5.02
N THR A 122 -11.08 -3.38 5.32
CA THR A 122 -12.22 -3.68 6.20
C THR A 122 -11.94 -3.18 7.63
N LEU A 123 -12.96 -3.12 8.51
CA LEU A 123 -12.75 -2.81 9.93
C LEU A 123 -11.78 -3.79 10.59
N GLY A 124 -11.72 -5.02 10.12
CA GLY A 124 -10.73 -6.02 10.57
C GLY A 124 -9.32 -5.83 10.01
N GLY A 125 -9.07 -4.73 9.26
CA GLY A 125 -7.75 -4.45 8.66
C GLY A 125 -7.39 -5.35 7.48
N LYS A 126 -8.37 -6.01 6.83
CA LYS A 126 -8.15 -6.81 5.62
C LYS A 126 -8.23 -5.90 4.40
N LEU A 127 -7.22 -5.99 3.53
CA LEU A 127 -7.19 -5.36 2.23
C LEU A 127 -7.59 -6.39 1.17
N ASP A 128 -8.64 -6.09 0.39
CA ASP A 128 -9.10 -6.95 -0.71
C ASP A 128 -8.39 -6.55 -2.01
N ALA A 129 -7.12 -6.90 -2.11
CA ALA A 129 -6.29 -6.68 -3.29
C ALA A 129 -5.26 -7.79 -3.43
N ASP A 130 -4.82 -8.04 -4.67
CA ASP A 130 -3.77 -9.01 -5.00
C ASP A 130 -2.39 -8.36 -5.02
N SER A 131 -2.34 -7.10 -5.43
CA SER A 131 -1.11 -6.30 -5.53
C SER A 131 -1.39 -4.84 -5.20
N ALA A 132 -0.33 -4.09 -4.94
CA ALA A 132 -0.39 -2.63 -4.88
C ALA A 132 0.62 -2.01 -5.85
N VAL A 133 0.19 -1.00 -6.60
CA VAL A 133 1.08 -0.14 -7.40
C VAL A 133 1.05 1.25 -6.79
N LEU A 134 2.14 1.65 -6.16
CA LEU A 134 2.21 2.85 -5.33
C LEU A 134 3.14 3.89 -5.94
N GLU A 135 2.65 5.13 -5.99
CA GLU A 135 3.41 6.31 -6.35
C GLU A 135 3.98 6.98 -5.10
N LEU A 136 5.30 7.15 -5.03
CA LEU A 136 5.96 7.91 -3.97
C LEU A 136 7.03 8.84 -4.54
N ASP A 137 7.14 10.04 -3.94
CA ASP A 137 8.28 10.90 -4.20
C ASP A 137 9.56 10.31 -3.62
N GLU A 138 10.71 10.61 -4.20
CA GLU A 138 11.99 9.99 -3.91
C GLU A 138 12.35 10.07 -2.42
N ALA A 139 12.14 11.24 -1.81
CA ALA A 139 12.42 11.47 -0.39
C ALA A 139 11.58 10.54 0.52
N TYR A 140 10.34 10.26 0.13
CA TYR A 140 9.44 9.41 0.88
C TYR A 140 9.61 7.92 0.57
N ALA A 141 10.04 7.59 -0.65
CA ALA A 141 10.35 6.22 -1.06
C ALA A 141 11.41 5.59 -0.14
N VAL A 142 12.45 6.35 0.22
CA VAL A 142 13.51 5.89 1.16
C VAL A 142 12.94 5.51 2.53
N HIS A 143 11.97 6.26 3.03
CA HIS A 143 11.31 5.93 4.31
C HIS A 143 10.35 4.76 4.18
N PHE A 144 9.68 4.65 3.05
CA PHE A 144 8.74 3.58 2.77
C PHE A 144 9.44 2.21 2.69
N VAL A 145 10.55 2.10 1.96
CA VAL A 145 11.27 0.83 1.78
C VAL A 145 11.90 0.28 3.07
N LYS A 146 12.08 1.13 4.08
CA LYS A 146 12.50 0.70 5.43
C LYS A 146 11.38 -0.04 6.18
N GLN A 147 10.13 0.24 5.85
CA GLN A 147 8.95 -0.34 6.49
C GLN A 147 8.33 -1.46 5.64
N VAL A 148 8.31 -1.28 4.34
CA VAL A 148 7.70 -2.21 3.39
C VAL A 148 8.70 -2.49 2.29
N LYS A 149 9.10 -3.75 2.13
CA LYS A 149 9.97 -4.15 1.02
C LYS A 149 9.11 -4.32 -0.24
N PRO A 150 9.24 -3.45 -1.26
CA PRO A 150 8.54 -3.65 -2.51
C PRO A 150 9.12 -4.88 -3.22
N ARG A 151 8.26 -5.61 -3.93
CA ARG A 151 8.68 -6.71 -4.78
C ARG A 151 9.38 -6.21 -6.04
N TYR A 152 8.90 -5.08 -6.56
CA TYR A 152 9.47 -4.37 -7.70
C TYR A 152 9.51 -2.87 -7.42
N ALA A 153 10.51 -2.20 -7.95
CA ALA A 153 10.63 -0.75 -7.92
C ALA A 153 10.98 -0.23 -9.32
N LEU A 154 10.21 0.75 -9.78
CA LEU A 154 10.47 1.51 -10.99
C LEU A 154 10.97 2.90 -10.59
N LEU A 155 12.19 3.21 -11.00
CA LEU A 155 12.79 4.53 -10.78
C LEU A 155 12.77 5.28 -12.11
N LEU A 156 12.02 6.37 -12.15
CA LEU A 156 11.85 7.21 -13.33
C LEU A 156 12.72 8.46 -13.22
N ASN A 157 13.15 8.95 -14.36
CA ASN A 157 13.96 10.18 -14.43
C ASN A 157 13.07 11.42 -14.65
#